data_1a3b05a226030b78a8613d375dea6cb4
#
_entry.id   1a3b05a226030b78a8613d375dea6cb4
#
_cell.length_a   1.000
_cell.length_b   1.000
_cell.length_c   1.000
_cell.angle_alpha   90.00
_cell.angle_beta   90.00
_cell.angle_gamma   90.00
#
_symmetry.space_group_name_H-M   'P 1'
#
loop_
_entity.id
_entity.type
_entity.pdbx_description
1 polymer ?
#
loop_
_entity_poly.entity_id
_entity_poly.type
_entity_poly.pdbx_seq_one_letter_code
_entity_poly.pdbx_strand_id
1 'polypeptide(L)'
;MGFKPTFFGCDGMDGILNVDNFDVSLAEGLMLLTPFAADAKDDLTVNFVKNYKEKYKETPIQFAADAYDAVYAIKAAVEKAGLTPDQSVSDLGTAMEKAMTEISLDGLTGTGMKWNEAGDVDKEPKAVIIKDGAYVSAE
;
A
#
# COMPACT_ATOMS: atom_id res chain seq x y z
N MET A 1 -26.83 -25.04 8.80
CA MET A 1 -25.89 -25.23 9.89
C MET A 1 -25.70 -23.88 10.58
N GLY A 2 -25.78 -23.80 11.93
CA GLY A 2 -25.69 -22.52 12.67
C GLY A 2 -24.24 -22.02 12.92
N PHE A 3 -23.28 -22.45 12.10
CA PHE A 3 -21.89 -22.02 12.21
C PHE A 3 -21.70 -20.63 11.58
N LYS A 4 -21.16 -19.70 12.36
CA LYS A 4 -20.86 -18.33 11.92
C LYS A 4 -19.36 -18.06 12.14
N PRO A 5 -18.49 -18.41 11.20
CA PRO A 5 -17.07 -18.14 11.32
C PRO A 5 -16.77 -16.64 11.20
N THR A 6 -15.72 -16.17 11.84
CA THR A 6 -15.10 -14.91 11.50
C THR A 6 -14.06 -15.18 10.42
N PHE A 7 -14.15 -14.46 9.31
CA PHE A 7 -13.17 -14.56 8.23
C PHE A 7 -12.09 -13.49 8.42
N PHE A 8 -10.86 -13.91 8.19
CA PHE A 8 -9.70 -13.04 8.21
C PHE A 8 -8.87 -13.31 6.96
N GLY A 9 -8.59 -12.26 6.20
CA GLY A 9 -7.79 -12.31 4.98
C GLY A 9 -6.49 -11.55 5.12
N CYS A 10 -5.56 -11.84 4.23
CA CYS A 10 -4.36 -11.04 4.04
C CYS A 10 -4.54 -10.02 2.90
N ASP A 11 -3.49 -9.28 2.60
CA ASP A 11 -3.44 -8.21 1.61
C ASP A 11 -3.99 -8.58 0.22
N GLY A 12 -3.75 -9.81 -0.24
CA GLY A 12 -4.25 -10.30 -1.53
C GLY A 12 -5.77 -10.30 -1.69
N MET A 13 -6.53 -10.14 -0.60
CA MET A 13 -7.99 -9.99 -0.65
C MET A 13 -8.47 -8.54 -0.76
N ASP A 14 -7.57 -7.56 -0.68
CA ASP A 14 -7.95 -6.16 -0.89
C ASP A 14 -8.44 -5.97 -2.33
N GLY A 15 -9.54 -5.24 -2.49
CA GLY A 15 -10.25 -5.12 -3.76
C GLY A 15 -11.42 -6.10 -3.95
N ILE A 16 -11.71 -7.00 -2.97
CA ILE A 16 -12.83 -7.95 -3.07
C ILE A 16 -14.18 -7.24 -3.33
N LEU A 17 -14.35 -6.02 -2.82
CA LEU A 17 -15.55 -5.22 -3.04
C LEU A 17 -15.70 -4.72 -4.49
N ASN A 18 -14.64 -4.77 -5.28
CA ASN A 18 -14.61 -4.30 -6.67
C ASN A 18 -14.72 -5.46 -7.68
N VAL A 19 -14.92 -6.69 -7.21
CA VAL A 19 -15.05 -7.87 -8.09
C VAL A 19 -16.39 -7.82 -8.80
N ASP A 20 -16.38 -7.96 -10.12
CA ASP A 20 -17.58 -7.95 -10.95
C ASP A 20 -18.61 -9.00 -10.49
N ASN A 21 -19.86 -8.56 -10.30
CA ASN A 21 -20.98 -9.41 -9.86
C ASN A 21 -20.80 -10.07 -8.46
N PHE A 22 -19.85 -9.61 -7.66
CA PHE A 22 -19.70 -10.08 -6.28
C PHE A 22 -20.81 -9.49 -5.40
N ASP A 23 -21.47 -10.33 -4.63
CA ASP A 23 -22.41 -9.88 -3.60
C ASP A 23 -21.62 -9.38 -2.40
N VAL A 24 -21.47 -8.05 -2.31
CA VAL A 24 -20.66 -7.39 -1.26
C VAL A 24 -21.18 -7.68 0.16
N SER A 25 -22.46 -8.07 0.31
CA SER A 25 -23.02 -8.44 1.61
C SER A 25 -22.36 -9.70 2.21
N LEU A 26 -21.77 -10.55 1.36
CA LEU A 26 -21.04 -11.75 1.79
C LEU A 26 -19.68 -11.41 2.43
N ALA A 27 -19.16 -10.21 2.17
CA ALA A 27 -17.90 -9.74 2.76
C ALA A 27 -18.11 -8.96 4.07
N GLU A 28 -19.35 -8.77 4.50
CA GLU A 28 -19.64 -8.02 5.74
C GLU A 28 -18.98 -8.67 6.95
N GLY A 29 -18.20 -7.89 7.71
CA GLY A 29 -17.44 -8.35 8.86
C GLY A 29 -16.12 -9.06 8.52
N LEU A 30 -15.75 -9.20 7.24
CA LEU A 30 -14.43 -9.69 6.84
C LEU A 30 -13.35 -8.71 7.29
N MET A 31 -12.36 -9.22 7.98
CA MET A 31 -11.16 -8.46 8.37
C MET A 31 -10.01 -8.74 7.40
N LEU A 32 -9.28 -7.71 7.03
CA LEU A 32 -8.08 -7.80 6.18
C LEU A 32 -6.89 -7.18 6.90
N LEU A 33 -5.73 -7.85 6.78
CA LEU A 33 -4.45 -7.26 7.12
C LEU A 33 -3.93 -6.54 5.87
N THR A 34 -3.75 -5.22 5.97
CA THR A 34 -3.33 -4.37 4.86
C THR A 34 -2.41 -3.26 5.38
N PRO A 35 -1.46 -2.75 4.59
CA PRO A 35 -0.66 -1.60 5.00
C PRO A 35 -1.37 -0.26 4.80
N PHE A 36 -2.57 -0.23 4.19
CA PHE A 36 -3.26 0.99 3.80
C PHE A 36 -4.74 0.98 4.21
N ALA A 37 -5.21 2.10 4.73
CA ALA A 37 -6.62 2.33 5.02
C ALA A 37 -7.06 3.66 4.39
N ALA A 38 -7.99 3.61 3.43
CA ALA A 38 -8.43 4.79 2.66
C ALA A 38 -9.21 5.81 3.50
N ASP A 39 -9.64 5.46 4.70
CA ASP A 39 -10.36 6.31 5.65
C ASP A 39 -9.43 6.95 6.72
N ALA A 40 -8.13 6.69 6.66
CA ALA A 40 -7.13 7.31 7.53
C ALA A 40 -7.16 8.84 7.42
N LYS A 41 -6.79 9.51 8.51
CA LYS A 41 -7.00 10.96 8.67
C LYS A 41 -5.72 11.80 8.51
N ASP A 42 -4.60 11.16 8.27
CA ASP A 42 -3.36 11.90 7.96
C ASP A 42 -3.47 12.63 6.61
N ASP A 43 -2.79 13.76 6.52
CA ASP A 43 -2.90 14.66 5.36
C ASP A 43 -2.48 14.01 4.06
N LEU A 44 -1.48 13.12 4.08
CA LEU A 44 -0.97 12.44 2.89
C LEU A 44 -2.05 11.50 2.33
N THR A 45 -2.64 10.67 3.19
CA THR A 45 -3.71 9.74 2.81
C THR A 45 -4.95 10.49 2.33
N VAL A 46 -5.39 11.52 3.05
CA VAL A 46 -6.55 12.34 2.65
C VAL A 46 -6.35 12.95 1.26
N ASN A 47 -5.18 13.53 1.02
CA ASN A 47 -4.86 14.15 -0.28
C ASN A 47 -4.77 13.10 -1.40
N PHE A 48 -4.11 11.96 -1.15
CA PHE A 48 -4.01 10.88 -2.11
C PHE A 48 -5.38 10.33 -2.51
N VAL A 49 -6.23 9.99 -1.53
CA VAL A 49 -7.57 9.44 -1.77
C VAL A 49 -8.44 10.43 -2.54
N LYS A 50 -8.37 11.72 -2.19
CA LYS A 50 -9.09 12.78 -2.93
C LYS A 50 -8.67 12.82 -4.40
N ASN A 51 -7.38 12.93 -4.69
CA ASN A 51 -6.86 13.03 -6.05
C ASN A 51 -7.14 11.75 -6.86
N TYR A 52 -7.02 10.59 -6.23
CA TYR A 52 -7.33 9.32 -6.85
C TYR A 52 -8.80 9.22 -7.25
N LYS A 53 -9.73 9.58 -6.35
CA LYS A 53 -11.18 9.61 -6.61
C LYS A 53 -11.55 10.61 -7.71
N GLU A 54 -10.92 11.78 -7.72
CA GLU A 54 -11.15 12.80 -8.77
C GLU A 54 -10.75 12.26 -10.15
N LYS A 55 -9.66 11.52 -10.23
CA LYS A 55 -9.11 11.00 -11.49
C LYS A 55 -9.79 9.71 -11.96
N TYR A 56 -9.94 8.75 -11.07
CA TYR A 56 -10.36 7.38 -11.44
C TYR A 56 -11.82 7.06 -11.09
N LYS A 57 -12.51 7.92 -10.31
CA LYS A 57 -13.89 7.75 -9.83
C LYS A 57 -14.09 6.57 -8.89
N GLU A 58 -13.02 6.07 -8.32
CA GLU A 58 -12.97 4.91 -7.42
C GLU A 58 -12.23 5.26 -6.13
N THR A 59 -12.51 4.51 -5.06
CA THR A 59 -11.71 4.57 -3.84
C THR A 59 -10.44 3.73 -4.04
N PRO A 60 -9.24 4.28 -3.78
CA PRO A 60 -8.01 3.49 -3.91
C PRO A 60 -7.99 2.36 -2.89
N ILE A 61 -7.44 1.22 -3.31
CA ILE A 61 -7.07 0.09 -2.46
C ILE A 61 -5.56 0.11 -2.20
N GLN A 62 -5.06 -0.82 -1.37
CA GLN A 62 -3.64 -0.85 -0.98
C GLN A 62 -2.69 -0.87 -2.18
N PHE A 63 -3.00 -1.60 -3.26
CA PHE A 63 -2.10 -1.70 -4.42
C PHE A 63 -1.85 -0.36 -5.11
N ALA A 64 -2.81 0.56 -5.06
CA ALA A 64 -2.62 1.93 -5.54
C ALA A 64 -1.69 2.72 -4.60
N ALA A 65 -1.79 2.52 -3.30
CA ALA A 65 -0.93 3.14 -2.31
C ALA A 65 0.51 2.57 -2.36
N ASP A 66 0.65 1.25 -2.51
CA ASP A 66 1.95 0.60 -2.68
C ASP A 66 2.67 1.10 -3.95
N ALA A 67 1.93 1.23 -5.06
CA ALA A 67 2.50 1.77 -6.30
C ALA A 67 2.92 3.24 -6.16
N TYR A 68 2.16 4.04 -5.42
CA TYR A 68 2.53 5.42 -5.11
C TYR A 68 3.84 5.46 -4.32
N ASP A 69 3.93 4.71 -3.22
CA ASP A 69 5.12 4.66 -2.38
C ASP A 69 6.34 4.10 -3.14
N ALA A 70 6.14 3.11 -4.01
CA ALA A 70 7.21 2.55 -4.84
C ALA A 70 7.86 3.61 -5.75
N VAL A 71 7.07 4.50 -6.35
CA VAL A 71 7.60 5.61 -7.17
C VAL A 71 8.44 6.55 -6.34
N TYR A 72 8.01 6.88 -5.12
CA TYR A 72 8.77 7.77 -4.23
C TYR A 72 10.02 7.09 -3.66
N ALA A 73 9.96 5.78 -3.36
CA ALA A 73 11.13 5.01 -2.95
C ALA A 73 12.20 4.98 -4.06
N ILE A 74 11.78 4.70 -5.31
CA ILE A 74 12.67 4.74 -6.48
C ILE A 74 13.28 6.14 -6.64
N LYS A 75 12.46 7.19 -6.57
CA LYS A 75 12.93 8.58 -6.63
C LYS A 75 13.99 8.86 -5.57
N ALA A 76 13.71 8.52 -4.32
CA ALA A 76 14.64 8.74 -3.20
C ALA A 76 15.96 7.99 -3.39
N ALA A 77 15.91 6.74 -3.87
CA ALA A 77 17.11 5.95 -4.14
C ALA A 77 17.92 6.51 -5.31
N VAL A 78 17.28 6.95 -6.39
CA VAL A 78 17.93 7.62 -7.54
C VAL A 78 18.65 8.88 -7.09
N GLU A 79 17.97 9.73 -6.32
CA GLU A 79 18.55 10.97 -5.79
C GLU A 79 19.70 10.69 -4.81
N LYS A 80 19.52 9.72 -3.92
CA LYS A 80 20.55 9.30 -2.95
C LYS A 80 21.82 8.78 -3.61
N ALA A 81 21.67 7.98 -4.66
CA ALA A 81 22.78 7.40 -5.41
C ALA A 81 23.39 8.36 -6.45
N GLY A 82 22.75 9.51 -6.70
CA GLY A 82 23.20 10.46 -7.73
C GLY A 82 23.19 9.86 -9.15
N LEU A 83 22.19 9.04 -9.45
CA LEU A 83 22.11 8.33 -10.73
C LEU A 83 21.81 9.26 -11.90
N THR A 84 22.43 8.98 -13.04
CA THR A 84 22.24 9.71 -14.30
C THR A 84 21.89 8.74 -15.44
N PRO A 85 21.18 9.19 -16.50
CA PRO A 85 20.80 8.33 -17.62
C PRO A 85 21.97 7.73 -18.41
N ASP A 86 23.19 8.30 -18.25
CA ASP A 86 24.37 7.91 -19.02
C ASP A 86 25.09 6.67 -18.45
N GLN A 87 24.67 6.20 -17.27
CA GLN A 87 25.26 5.02 -16.63
C GLN A 87 24.78 3.73 -17.26
N SER A 88 25.60 2.66 -17.19
CA SER A 88 25.14 1.34 -17.62
C SER A 88 24.03 0.80 -16.71
N VAL A 89 23.14 -0.06 -17.26
CA VAL A 89 22.06 -0.68 -16.47
C VAL A 89 22.62 -1.46 -15.27
N SER A 90 23.77 -2.12 -15.43
CA SER A 90 24.43 -2.85 -14.35
C SER A 90 24.89 -1.91 -13.22
N ASP A 91 25.52 -0.79 -13.57
CA ASP A 91 25.98 0.19 -12.57
C ASP A 91 24.80 0.86 -11.87
N LEU A 92 23.71 1.20 -12.64
CA LEU A 92 22.48 1.73 -12.09
C LEU A 92 21.86 0.74 -11.07
N GLY A 93 21.76 -0.54 -11.43
CA GLY A 93 21.20 -1.58 -10.57
C GLY A 93 21.97 -1.72 -9.25
N THR A 94 23.30 -1.83 -9.32
CA THR A 94 24.15 -1.96 -8.14
C THR A 94 24.07 -0.73 -7.22
N ALA A 95 24.07 0.47 -7.81
CA ALA A 95 23.97 1.70 -7.03
C ALA A 95 22.57 1.89 -6.41
N MET A 96 21.50 1.50 -7.13
CA MET A 96 20.13 1.49 -6.63
C MET A 96 19.98 0.56 -5.43
N GLU A 97 20.42 -0.71 -5.56
CA GLU A 97 20.38 -1.70 -4.49
C GLU A 97 20.98 -1.17 -3.20
N LYS A 98 22.20 -0.62 -3.29
CA LYS A 98 22.84 0.01 -2.15
C LYS A 98 22.05 1.20 -1.61
N ALA A 99 21.58 2.10 -2.47
CA ALA A 99 20.84 3.28 -2.05
C ALA A 99 19.52 2.92 -1.35
N MET A 100 18.84 1.86 -1.78
CA MET A 100 17.61 1.38 -1.13
C MET A 100 17.82 1.03 0.34
N THR A 101 18.98 0.48 0.73
CA THR A 101 19.27 0.19 2.14
C THR A 101 19.63 1.43 2.98
N GLU A 102 19.86 2.56 2.34
CA GLU A 102 20.29 3.81 2.98
C GLU A 102 19.20 4.89 3.03
N ILE A 103 18.05 4.67 2.38
CA ILE A 103 16.92 5.59 2.42
C ILE A 103 15.96 5.27 3.55
N SER A 104 15.12 6.24 3.90
CA SER A 104 13.92 6.09 4.72
C SER A 104 12.80 6.84 4.04
N LEU A 105 11.60 6.27 4.02
CA LEU A 105 10.43 6.84 3.37
C LEU A 105 9.24 6.92 4.32
N ASP A 106 8.64 8.10 4.41
CA ASP A 106 7.30 8.29 4.96
C ASP A 106 6.31 8.25 3.79
N GLY A 107 5.54 7.19 3.73
CA GLY A 107 4.60 6.92 2.65
C GLY A 107 3.18 6.69 3.12
N LEU A 108 2.33 6.30 2.18
CA LEU A 108 0.93 5.94 2.44
C LEU A 108 0.80 4.62 3.20
N THR A 109 1.74 3.71 2.96
CA THR A 109 1.70 2.34 3.51
C THR A 109 2.54 2.16 4.76
N GLY A 110 3.33 3.16 5.15
CA GLY A 110 4.13 3.13 6.36
C GLY A 110 4.90 4.42 6.58
N THR A 111 5.29 4.65 7.84
CA THR A 111 6.12 5.77 8.26
C THR A 111 7.51 5.27 8.62
N GLY A 112 8.56 5.97 8.18
CA GLY A 112 9.94 5.60 8.44
C GLY A 112 10.35 4.27 7.80
N MET A 113 9.70 3.85 6.72
CA MET A 113 9.98 2.60 6.03
C MET A 113 11.45 2.53 5.60
N LYS A 114 12.09 1.40 5.86
CA LYS A 114 13.48 1.11 5.50
C LYS A 114 13.57 -0.28 4.88
N TRP A 115 14.56 -0.46 4.03
CA TRP A 115 14.82 -1.73 3.37
C TRP A 115 16.13 -2.33 3.88
N ASN A 116 16.14 -3.63 4.13
CA ASN A 116 17.34 -4.37 4.49
C ASN A 116 18.06 -4.91 3.24
N GLU A 117 19.22 -5.57 3.43
CA GLU A 117 20.00 -6.17 2.34
C GLU A 117 19.30 -7.30 1.60
N ALA A 118 18.28 -7.92 2.21
CA ALA A 118 17.45 -8.92 1.56
C ALA A 118 16.31 -8.33 0.71
N GLY A 119 16.13 -6.99 0.76
CA GLY A 119 15.06 -6.28 0.08
C GLY A 119 13.75 -6.22 0.86
N ASP A 120 13.71 -6.74 2.10
CA ASP A 120 12.52 -6.65 2.93
C ASP A 120 12.33 -5.24 3.45
N VAL A 121 11.09 -4.78 3.47
CA VAL A 121 10.71 -3.49 4.04
C VAL A 121 10.19 -3.67 5.47
N ASP A 122 10.68 -2.83 6.37
CA ASP A 122 10.14 -2.73 7.73
C ASP A 122 9.00 -1.71 7.74
N LYS A 123 7.78 -2.19 7.90
CA LYS A 123 6.56 -1.38 8.05
C LYS A 123 5.52 -2.08 8.91
N GLU A 124 4.78 -1.30 9.68
CA GLU A 124 3.74 -1.84 10.54
C GLU A 124 2.49 -2.25 9.75
N PRO A 125 1.91 -3.42 10.03
CA PRO A 125 0.64 -3.82 9.44
C PRO A 125 -0.51 -2.98 10.00
N LYS A 126 -1.54 -2.76 9.16
CA LYS A 126 -2.82 -2.19 9.56
C LYS A 126 -3.92 -3.23 9.37
N ALA A 127 -5.02 -3.08 10.08
CA ALA A 127 -6.19 -3.91 9.87
C ALA A 127 -7.36 -3.05 9.41
N VAL A 128 -8.13 -3.58 8.46
CA VAL A 128 -9.42 -3.02 8.06
C VAL A 128 -10.51 -4.07 8.22
N ILE A 129 -11.72 -3.64 8.43
CA ILE A 129 -12.92 -4.48 8.44
C ILE A 129 -13.91 -3.95 7.41
N ILE A 130 -14.63 -4.84 6.76
CA ILE A 130 -15.70 -4.45 5.84
C ILE A 130 -16.97 -4.22 6.65
N LYS A 131 -17.48 -2.99 6.59
CA LYS A 131 -18.75 -2.58 7.19
C LYS A 131 -19.59 -1.80 6.19
N ASP A 132 -20.86 -2.17 6.06
CA ASP A 132 -21.80 -1.51 5.15
C ASP A 132 -21.25 -1.41 3.71
N GLY A 133 -20.56 -2.46 3.27
CA GLY A 133 -19.95 -2.52 1.94
C GLY A 133 -18.73 -1.59 1.72
N ALA A 134 -18.08 -1.13 2.78
CA ALA A 134 -16.90 -0.28 2.71
C ALA A 134 -15.78 -0.79 3.62
N TYR A 135 -14.52 -0.52 3.23
CA TYR A 135 -13.37 -0.73 4.10
C TYR A 135 -13.32 0.39 5.15
N VAL A 136 -13.23 0.02 6.41
CA VAL A 136 -13.01 0.93 7.54
C VAL A 136 -11.88 0.42 8.40
N SER A 137 -11.09 1.33 8.98
CA SER A 137 -10.00 0.96 9.89
C SER A 137 -10.56 0.11 11.03
N ALA A 138 -9.93 -1.02 11.32
CA ALA A 138 -10.22 -1.82 12.50
C ALA A 138 -9.37 -1.25 13.65
N GLU A 139 -10.05 -0.59 14.61
CA GLU A 139 -9.45 -0.15 15.87
C GLU A 139 -9.37 -1.31 16.88
#